data_9c23b76df26a8d013b8114860bbb2752
#
_entry.id   9c23b76df26a8d013b8114860bbb2752
#
_cell.length_a   1.000
_cell.length_b   1.000
_cell.length_c   1.000
_cell.angle_alpha   90.00
_cell.angle_beta   90.00
_cell.angle_gamma   90.00
#
_symmetry.space_group_name_H-M   'P 1'
#
loop_
_entity.id
_entity.type
_entity.pdbx_description
1 polymer ?
#
loop_
_entity_poly.entity_id
_entity_poly.type
_entity_poly.pdbx_seq_one_letter_code
_entity_poly.pdbx_strand_id
1 'polypeptide(L)'
;LLENEKISEIHYKIKKLENKIVKDIINSSDIILSTNSTAAIEEIVRTKFNVVIVDEASQATIPSILIPLSKARRFILAGDHKQLPPTIISKKAHFLEKTLFEELIKKYPNKSSLLNVQYRMNSFLMKFPNLEFYNGNLKSDSSVDNINLDEIIDLEELSHLKESDVEKQLHNNLKPLLFIDTSNLKNNEEKHLKDSKSIINQSEADIATSIAKFYLGTGINPKDIGIISPYADQVNLIQDKIPIEVKSVDGFQGREKEIIIISTVRSNKNKDIGFLKDLRRLNVAITRAKRKLIVIGNKNTLKGNSTYSKLIKFCAKNDLLINFRHT
;
A
#
# COMPACT_ATOMS: atom_id res chain seq x y z
N LEU A 1 -56.34 -10.97 3.00
CA LEU A 1 -56.02 -10.24 4.24
C LEU A 1 -55.49 -11.20 5.31
N LEU A 2 -56.20 -12.26 5.69
CA LEU A 2 -55.78 -13.27 6.70
C LEU A 2 -54.47 -14.00 6.38
N GLU A 3 -54.14 -14.28 5.11
CA GLU A 3 -52.87 -14.88 4.70
C GLU A 3 -51.69 -13.93 4.89
N ASN A 4 -51.85 -12.66 4.57
CA ASN A 4 -50.82 -11.64 4.76
C ASN A 4 -50.55 -11.39 6.26
N GLU A 5 -51.55 -11.47 7.12
CA GLU A 5 -51.36 -11.38 8.57
C GLU A 5 -50.55 -12.57 9.13
N LYS A 6 -50.87 -13.79 8.69
CA LYS A 6 -50.10 -14.99 9.08
C LYS A 6 -48.64 -14.94 8.60
N ILE A 7 -48.39 -14.48 7.38
CA ILE A 7 -47.07 -14.32 6.83
C ILE A 7 -46.27 -13.27 7.66
N SER A 8 -46.89 -12.15 8.00
CA SER A 8 -46.29 -11.12 8.84
C SER A 8 -45.94 -11.62 10.24
N GLU A 9 -46.86 -12.43 10.85
CA GLU A 9 -46.59 -13.04 12.15
C GLU A 9 -45.42 -14.04 12.12
N ILE A 10 -45.35 -14.85 11.05
CA ILE A 10 -44.23 -15.79 10.86
C ILE A 10 -42.91 -15.01 10.67
N HIS A 11 -42.87 -13.98 9.85
CA HIS A 11 -41.68 -13.14 9.66
C HIS A 11 -41.22 -12.49 10.98
N TYR A 12 -42.16 -12.00 11.78
CA TYR A 12 -41.86 -11.46 13.10
C TYR A 12 -41.23 -12.51 14.04
N LYS A 13 -41.80 -13.74 14.07
CA LYS A 13 -41.25 -14.84 14.88
C LYS A 13 -39.85 -15.25 14.41
N ILE A 14 -39.65 -15.34 13.09
CA ILE A 14 -38.32 -15.62 12.52
C ILE A 14 -37.32 -14.56 12.97
N LYS A 15 -37.59 -13.29 12.75
CA LYS A 15 -36.73 -12.18 13.13
C LYS A 15 -36.40 -12.18 14.64
N LYS A 16 -37.39 -12.49 15.47
CA LYS A 16 -37.20 -12.61 16.93
C LYS A 16 -36.27 -13.75 17.31
N LEU A 17 -36.36 -14.91 16.61
CA LEU A 17 -35.48 -16.05 16.81
C LEU A 17 -34.07 -15.75 16.32
N GLU A 18 -33.91 -15.16 15.14
CA GLU A 18 -32.63 -14.73 14.61
C GLU A 18 -31.92 -13.79 15.58
N ASN A 19 -32.56 -12.75 16.06
CA ASN A 19 -32.00 -11.81 17.02
C ASN A 19 -31.58 -12.51 18.33
N LYS A 20 -32.36 -13.50 18.78
CA LYS A 20 -32.00 -14.31 19.96
C LYS A 20 -30.76 -15.13 19.72
N ILE A 21 -30.67 -15.83 18.58
CA ILE A 21 -29.50 -16.65 18.20
C ILE A 21 -28.25 -15.78 18.11
N VAL A 22 -28.33 -14.64 17.42
CA VAL A 22 -27.21 -13.70 17.30
C VAL A 22 -26.75 -13.22 18.67
N LYS A 23 -27.68 -12.87 19.56
CA LYS A 23 -27.36 -12.43 20.91
C LYS A 23 -26.71 -13.54 21.74
N ASP A 24 -27.18 -14.76 21.63
CA ASP A 24 -26.64 -15.92 22.34
C ASP A 24 -25.21 -16.22 21.86
N ILE A 25 -24.96 -16.14 20.53
CA ILE A 25 -23.62 -16.29 19.94
C ILE A 25 -22.68 -15.19 20.44
N ILE A 26 -23.10 -13.92 20.41
CA ILE A 26 -22.29 -12.79 20.89
C ILE A 26 -21.94 -12.98 22.37
N ASN A 27 -22.91 -13.36 23.20
CA ASN A 27 -22.71 -13.51 24.65
C ASN A 27 -21.82 -14.70 25.02
N SER A 28 -21.79 -15.75 24.19
CA SER A 28 -20.96 -16.94 24.37
C SER A 28 -19.56 -16.84 23.74
N SER A 29 -19.31 -15.77 22.96
CA SER A 29 -18.04 -15.58 22.28
C SER A 29 -17.03 -14.84 23.15
N ASP A 30 -15.82 -15.38 23.27
CA ASP A 30 -14.70 -14.74 23.97
C ASP A 30 -14.10 -13.59 23.17
N ILE A 31 -14.12 -13.68 21.83
CA ILE A 31 -13.56 -12.70 20.90
C ILE A 31 -14.59 -12.38 19.81
N ILE A 32 -14.80 -11.09 19.56
CA ILE A 32 -15.68 -10.61 18.48
C ILE A 32 -14.85 -9.74 17.54
N LEU A 33 -14.85 -10.07 16.25
CA LEU A 33 -14.21 -9.30 15.20
C LEU A 33 -15.27 -8.53 14.41
N SER A 34 -15.07 -7.23 14.24
CA SER A 34 -16.00 -6.39 13.49
C SER A 34 -15.28 -5.17 12.91
N THR A 35 -15.90 -4.51 11.92
CA THR A 35 -15.49 -3.16 11.55
C THR A 35 -15.90 -2.15 12.63
N ASN A 36 -15.27 -0.97 12.64
CA ASN A 36 -15.66 0.10 13.57
C ASN A 36 -17.16 0.42 13.48
N SER A 37 -17.70 0.50 12.28
CA SER A 37 -19.12 0.79 12.05
C SER A 37 -20.03 -0.35 12.52
N THR A 38 -19.64 -1.60 12.30
CA THR A 38 -20.41 -2.78 12.75
C THR A 38 -20.49 -2.85 14.28
N ALA A 39 -19.49 -2.31 15.00
CA ALA A 39 -19.55 -2.23 16.45
C ALA A 39 -20.70 -1.34 16.97
N ALA A 40 -21.38 -0.56 16.13
CA ALA A 40 -22.51 0.28 16.47
C ALA A 40 -23.89 -0.38 16.26
N ILE A 41 -23.95 -1.58 15.64
CA ILE A 41 -25.25 -2.26 15.39
C ILE A 41 -25.93 -2.65 16.70
N GLU A 42 -27.26 -2.83 16.63
CA GLU A 42 -28.13 -3.04 17.79
C GLU A 42 -27.69 -4.24 18.65
N GLU A 43 -27.26 -5.30 18.02
CA GLU A 43 -26.84 -6.57 18.66
C GLU A 43 -25.56 -6.38 19.51
N ILE A 44 -24.65 -5.50 19.11
CA ILE A 44 -23.35 -5.26 19.78
C ILE A 44 -23.38 -3.97 20.62
N VAL A 45 -24.25 -3.00 20.29
CA VAL A 45 -24.21 -1.66 20.86
C VAL A 45 -24.20 -1.62 22.38
N ARG A 46 -24.88 -2.55 23.04
CA ARG A 46 -24.97 -2.64 24.52
C ARG A 46 -23.97 -3.60 25.14
N THR A 47 -23.21 -4.35 24.34
CA THR A 47 -22.20 -5.29 24.83
C THR A 47 -20.99 -4.52 25.36
N LYS A 48 -20.47 -4.93 26.50
CA LYS A 48 -19.24 -4.39 27.09
C LYS A 48 -18.15 -5.43 27.06
N PHE A 49 -16.96 -5.00 26.70
CA PHE A 49 -15.77 -5.84 26.58
C PHE A 49 -14.73 -5.45 27.63
N ASN A 50 -13.87 -6.38 27.98
CA ASN A 50 -12.73 -6.09 28.86
C ASN A 50 -11.69 -5.20 28.18
N VAL A 51 -11.43 -5.47 26.91
CA VAL A 51 -10.47 -4.76 26.07
C VAL A 51 -11.03 -4.61 24.66
N VAL A 52 -10.79 -3.48 24.03
CA VAL A 52 -10.98 -3.26 22.59
C VAL A 52 -9.61 -3.10 21.96
N ILE A 53 -9.37 -3.83 20.88
CA ILE A 53 -8.17 -3.70 20.05
C ILE A 53 -8.63 -3.15 18.70
N VAL A 54 -8.05 -2.02 18.28
CA VAL A 54 -8.32 -1.43 16.96
C VAL A 54 -7.05 -1.52 16.13
N ASP A 55 -7.11 -2.34 15.09
CA ASP A 55 -6.05 -2.42 14.09
C ASP A 55 -6.22 -1.35 13.03
N GLU A 56 -5.12 -0.96 12.36
CA GLU A 56 -5.07 0.15 11.40
C GLU A 56 -5.68 1.45 11.95
N ALA A 57 -5.48 1.71 13.24
CA ALA A 57 -6.04 2.87 13.94
C ALA A 57 -5.58 4.22 13.37
N SER A 58 -4.44 4.25 12.70
CA SER A 58 -3.93 5.41 11.95
C SER A 58 -4.76 5.76 10.71
N GLN A 59 -5.63 4.86 10.24
CA GLN A 59 -6.53 5.06 9.11
C GLN A 59 -7.99 5.34 9.53
N ALA A 60 -8.27 5.35 10.82
CA ALA A 60 -9.61 5.59 11.34
C ALA A 60 -9.81 7.07 11.71
N THR A 61 -10.90 7.67 11.23
CA THR A 61 -11.31 9.01 11.72
C THR A 61 -11.67 8.95 13.20
N ILE A 62 -11.53 10.08 13.90
CA ILE A 62 -11.87 10.15 15.33
C ILE A 62 -13.32 9.68 15.60
N PRO A 63 -14.37 10.14 14.88
CA PRO A 63 -15.71 9.62 15.10
C PRO A 63 -15.83 8.11 14.92
N SER A 64 -15.17 7.54 13.91
CA SER A 64 -15.23 6.10 13.63
C SER A 64 -14.59 5.28 14.76
N ILE A 65 -13.41 5.66 15.24
CA ILE A 65 -12.69 4.89 16.25
C ILE A 65 -13.34 5.00 17.64
N LEU A 66 -14.05 6.09 17.95
CA LEU A 66 -14.77 6.25 19.21
C LEU A 66 -15.91 5.24 19.37
N ILE A 67 -16.47 4.71 18.28
CA ILE A 67 -17.53 3.69 18.33
C ILE A 67 -17.07 2.45 19.11
N PRO A 68 -16.02 1.71 18.66
CA PRO A 68 -15.53 0.56 19.42
C PRO A 68 -14.94 0.97 20.78
N LEU A 69 -14.25 2.08 20.89
CA LEU A 69 -13.64 2.50 22.15
C LEU A 69 -14.66 2.74 23.26
N SER A 70 -15.89 3.14 22.94
CA SER A 70 -16.97 3.28 23.91
C SER A 70 -17.43 1.96 24.56
N LYS A 71 -16.99 0.81 24.03
CA LYS A 71 -17.40 -0.52 24.47
C LYS A 71 -16.53 -1.10 25.59
N ALA A 72 -15.35 -0.53 25.86
CA ALA A 72 -14.46 -1.06 26.89
C ALA A 72 -13.81 0.05 27.72
N ARG A 73 -13.30 -0.33 28.90
CA ARG A 73 -12.51 0.58 29.75
C ARG A 73 -11.03 0.63 29.37
N ARG A 74 -10.56 -0.41 28.67
CA ARG A 74 -9.17 -0.53 28.20
C ARG A 74 -9.18 -0.71 26.69
N PHE A 75 -8.20 -0.11 26.02
CA PHE A 75 -8.05 -0.26 24.60
C PHE A 75 -6.58 -0.34 24.20
N ILE A 76 -6.35 -0.97 23.07
CA ILE A 76 -5.05 -1.03 22.38
C ILE A 76 -5.31 -0.54 20.95
N LEU A 77 -4.47 0.39 20.48
CA LEU A 77 -4.50 0.88 19.11
C LEU A 77 -3.23 0.40 18.41
N ALA A 78 -3.38 -0.37 17.34
CA ALA A 78 -2.30 -0.73 16.45
C ALA A 78 -2.41 0.10 15.16
N GLY A 79 -1.28 0.49 14.56
CA GLY A 79 -1.26 1.27 13.33
C GLY A 79 0.10 1.90 13.06
N ASP A 80 0.20 2.56 11.93
CA ASP A 80 1.42 3.25 11.51
C ASP A 80 1.11 4.65 10.98
N HIS A 81 1.39 5.67 11.77
CA HIS A 81 1.19 7.07 11.39
C HIS A 81 2.18 7.59 10.33
N LYS A 82 3.18 6.79 9.96
CA LYS A 82 4.08 7.06 8.82
C LYS A 82 3.52 6.53 7.51
N GLN A 83 2.39 5.82 7.55
CA GLN A 83 1.61 5.40 6.40
C GLN A 83 0.37 6.29 6.22
N LEU A 84 -0.53 5.92 5.29
CA LEU A 84 -1.65 6.78 4.91
C LEU A 84 -2.63 7.04 6.06
N PRO A 85 -3.16 8.27 6.17
CA PRO A 85 -4.26 8.61 7.08
C PRO A 85 -5.60 8.17 6.49
N PRO A 86 -6.73 8.40 7.19
CA PRO A 86 -8.06 8.22 6.62
C PRO A 86 -8.24 9.00 5.31
N THR A 87 -8.86 8.39 4.31
CA THR A 87 -9.17 9.07 3.05
C THR A 87 -10.35 10.02 3.25
N ILE A 88 -10.12 11.32 3.11
CA ILE A 88 -11.13 12.38 3.23
C ILE A 88 -11.33 13.06 1.87
N ILE A 89 -12.49 12.86 1.26
CA ILE A 89 -12.81 13.41 -0.07
C ILE A 89 -13.16 14.90 0.02
N SER A 90 -13.89 15.31 1.04
CA SER A 90 -14.35 16.68 1.19
C SER A 90 -13.25 17.61 1.70
N LYS A 91 -12.91 18.64 0.94
CA LYS A 91 -11.95 19.67 1.38
C LYS A 91 -12.36 20.36 2.70
N LYS A 92 -13.66 20.49 2.96
CA LYS A 92 -14.17 21.08 4.21
C LYS A 92 -13.98 20.19 5.43
N ALA A 93 -13.75 18.90 5.22
CA ALA A 93 -13.61 17.90 6.28
C ALA A 93 -12.16 17.42 6.50
N HIS A 94 -11.14 18.11 5.93
CA HIS A 94 -9.73 17.74 6.09
C HIS A 94 -9.26 17.63 7.55
N PHE A 95 -9.94 18.29 8.50
CA PHE A 95 -9.65 18.13 9.92
C PHE A 95 -9.85 16.68 10.42
N LEU A 96 -10.63 15.85 9.70
CA LEU A 96 -10.82 14.43 10.01
C LEU A 96 -9.62 13.53 9.63
N GLU A 97 -8.64 14.05 8.87
CA GLU A 97 -7.38 13.34 8.60
C GLU A 97 -6.53 13.18 9.86
N LYS A 98 -6.75 14.06 10.84
CA LYS A 98 -6.09 13.98 12.13
C LYS A 98 -6.69 12.82 12.93
N THR A 99 -5.88 11.83 13.25
CA THR A 99 -6.36 10.60 13.90
C THR A 99 -6.14 10.65 15.42
N LEU A 100 -6.99 9.92 16.16
CA LEU A 100 -6.80 9.73 17.58
C LEU A 100 -5.48 9.02 17.88
N PHE A 101 -5.06 8.09 17.00
CA PHE A 101 -3.80 7.37 17.12
C PHE A 101 -2.60 8.32 17.16
N GLU A 102 -2.49 9.26 16.21
CA GLU A 102 -1.42 10.26 16.19
C GLU A 102 -1.44 11.19 17.42
N GLU A 103 -2.62 11.61 17.82
CA GLU A 103 -2.76 12.49 18.99
C GLU A 103 -2.31 11.82 20.29
N LEU A 104 -2.68 10.53 20.46
CA LEU A 104 -2.30 9.79 21.66
C LEU A 104 -0.80 9.49 21.70
N ILE A 105 -0.17 9.14 20.57
CA ILE A 105 1.30 8.96 20.53
C ILE A 105 2.02 10.25 20.91
N LYS A 106 1.58 11.39 20.39
CA LYS A 106 2.19 12.69 20.72
C LYS A 106 2.02 13.06 22.18
N LYS A 107 0.84 12.81 22.73
CA LYS A 107 0.48 13.19 24.09
C LYS A 107 1.05 12.23 25.16
N TYR A 108 1.14 10.95 24.81
CA TYR A 108 1.54 9.90 25.75
C TYR A 108 2.62 8.98 25.12
N PRO A 109 3.82 9.51 24.78
CA PRO A 109 4.86 8.73 24.11
C PRO A 109 5.32 7.51 24.90
N ASN A 110 5.27 7.58 26.24
CA ASN A 110 5.60 6.49 27.15
C ASN A 110 4.54 5.36 27.23
N LYS A 111 3.41 5.53 26.56
CA LYS A 111 2.35 4.50 26.40
C LYS A 111 2.35 3.87 25.03
N SER A 112 3.29 4.23 24.16
CA SER A 112 3.46 3.64 22.85
C SER A 112 4.69 2.73 22.80
N SER A 113 4.61 1.69 22.00
CA SER A 113 5.72 0.78 21.70
C SER A 113 5.83 0.60 20.19
N LEU A 114 7.04 0.65 19.66
CA LEU A 114 7.30 0.36 18.27
C LEU A 114 7.51 -1.15 18.09
N LEU A 115 6.71 -1.78 17.22
CA LEU A 115 7.01 -3.12 16.72
C LEU A 115 8.11 -2.98 15.68
N ASN A 116 9.35 -3.18 16.08
CA ASN A 116 10.53 -2.82 15.31
C ASN A 116 11.11 -3.97 14.47
N VAL A 117 10.56 -5.17 14.56
CA VAL A 117 10.97 -6.32 13.72
C VAL A 117 9.97 -6.49 12.60
N GLN A 118 10.43 -6.47 11.37
CA GLN A 118 9.61 -6.72 10.18
C GLN A 118 9.89 -8.13 9.62
N TYR A 119 8.82 -8.78 9.09
CA TYR A 119 8.79 -10.13 8.56
C TYR A 119 8.35 -10.18 7.10
N ARG A 120 8.47 -9.08 6.36
CA ARG A 120 7.95 -8.95 4.99
C ARG A 120 9.05 -8.94 3.95
N MET A 121 9.95 -7.99 4.04
CA MET A 121 10.85 -7.64 2.94
C MET A 121 12.30 -8.00 3.22
N ASN A 122 13.02 -8.27 2.14
CA ASN A 122 14.47 -8.31 2.14
C ASN A 122 15.06 -7.11 2.89
N SER A 123 16.09 -7.34 3.69
CA SER A 123 16.71 -6.31 4.55
C SER A 123 17.23 -5.10 3.77
N PHE A 124 17.70 -5.29 2.55
CA PHE A 124 18.16 -4.18 1.72
C PHE A 124 17.02 -3.24 1.34
N LEU A 125 15.82 -3.78 1.00
CA LEU A 125 14.65 -2.98 0.68
C LEU A 125 14.21 -2.12 1.86
N MET A 126 14.38 -2.63 3.08
CA MET A 126 14.05 -1.91 4.30
C MET A 126 14.98 -0.71 4.58
N LYS A 127 16.23 -0.71 4.08
CA LYS A 127 17.23 0.32 4.46
C LYS A 127 16.77 1.74 4.24
N PHE A 128 16.24 2.05 3.06
CA PHE A 128 15.80 3.42 2.77
C PHE A 128 14.56 3.83 3.58
N PRO A 129 13.43 3.10 3.59
CA PRO A 129 12.29 3.47 4.42
C PRO A 129 12.62 3.52 5.92
N ASN A 130 13.48 2.63 6.43
CA ASN A 130 13.90 2.64 7.83
C ASN A 130 14.63 3.95 8.20
N LEU A 131 15.58 4.38 7.39
CA LEU A 131 16.32 5.63 7.63
C LEU A 131 15.43 6.86 7.50
N GLU A 132 14.58 6.92 6.46
CA GLU A 132 13.81 8.12 6.15
C GLU A 132 12.55 8.30 7.02
N PHE A 133 11.87 7.21 7.39
CA PHE A 133 10.57 7.28 8.07
C PHE A 133 10.60 6.76 9.52
N TYR A 134 11.54 5.85 9.86
CA TYR A 134 11.55 5.16 11.16
C TYR A 134 12.83 5.39 11.96
N ASN A 135 13.64 6.39 11.60
CA ASN A 135 14.86 6.80 12.31
C ASN A 135 15.88 5.67 12.55
N GLY A 136 15.92 4.67 11.65
CA GLY A 136 16.82 3.52 11.76
C GLY A 136 16.41 2.48 12.81
N ASN A 137 15.18 2.55 13.35
CA ASN A 137 14.76 1.69 14.47
C ASN A 137 14.23 0.32 14.03
N LEU A 138 14.00 0.08 12.72
CA LEU A 138 13.50 -1.20 12.23
C LEU A 138 14.64 -2.21 12.07
N LYS A 139 14.30 -3.49 12.27
CA LYS A 139 15.18 -4.66 12.05
C LYS A 139 14.43 -5.66 11.19
N SER A 140 15.15 -6.38 10.33
CA SER A 140 14.59 -7.54 9.63
C SER A 140 14.71 -8.79 10.50
N ASP A 141 13.69 -9.63 10.48
CA ASP A 141 13.80 -10.98 11.00
C ASP A 141 14.70 -11.84 10.08
N SER A 142 15.39 -12.82 10.65
CA SER A 142 16.29 -13.71 9.90
C SER A 142 15.57 -14.49 8.79
N SER A 143 14.27 -14.75 8.93
CA SER A 143 13.46 -15.47 7.93
C SER A 143 13.27 -14.69 6.62
N VAL A 144 13.44 -13.37 6.65
CA VAL A 144 13.26 -12.50 5.45
C VAL A 144 14.51 -11.69 5.09
N ASP A 145 15.56 -11.77 5.89
CA ASP A 145 16.75 -10.94 5.75
C ASP A 145 17.40 -11.05 4.36
N ASN A 146 17.46 -12.27 3.84
CA ASN A 146 18.15 -12.59 2.59
C ASN A 146 17.25 -13.17 1.49
N ILE A 147 15.92 -13.09 1.62
CA ILE A 147 15.02 -13.57 0.55
C ILE A 147 15.34 -12.84 -0.76
N ASN A 148 15.32 -13.58 -1.86
CA ASN A 148 15.70 -13.06 -3.16
C ASN A 148 14.86 -13.68 -4.30
N LEU A 149 15.09 -13.25 -5.53
CA LEU A 149 14.32 -13.69 -6.70
C LEU A 149 14.61 -15.13 -7.13
N ASP A 150 15.81 -15.68 -6.89
CA ASP A 150 16.17 -17.05 -7.32
C ASP A 150 15.26 -18.11 -6.69
N GLU A 151 14.62 -17.80 -5.56
CA GLU A 151 13.68 -18.69 -4.91
C GLU A 151 12.35 -18.84 -5.65
N ILE A 152 12.05 -17.93 -6.60
CA ILE A 152 10.75 -17.86 -7.28
C ILE A 152 10.84 -17.72 -8.81
N ILE A 153 12.05 -17.50 -9.37
CA ILE A 153 12.30 -17.46 -10.81
C ILE A 153 12.52 -18.89 -11.30
N ASP A 154 11.93 -19.23 -12.44
CA ASP A 154 12.27 -20.42 -13.17
C ASP A 154 13.55 -20.17 -13.98
N LEU A 155 14.63 -20.81 -13.58
CA LEU A 155 15.95 -20.64 -14.21
C LEU A 155 15.99 -21.23 -15.63
N GLU A 156 15.17 -22.22 -15.94
CA GLU A 156 15.04 -22.80 -17.27
C GLU A 156 14.37 -21.78 -18.21
N GLU A 157 13.23 -21.24 -17.81
CA GLU A 157 12.52 -20.18 -18.56
C GLU A 157 13.42 -18.94 -18.74
N LEU A 158 14.12 -18.51 -17.67
CA LEU A 158 15.05 -17.39 -17.76
C LEU A 158 16.15 -17.63 -18.82
N SER A 159 16.68 -18.86 -18.93
CA SER A 159 17.76 -19.20 -19.86
C SER A 159 17.35 -19.07 -21.34
N HIS A 160 16.05 -19.15 -21.64
CA HIS A 160 15.49 -19.02 -22.99
C HIS A 160 15.24 -17.55 -23.40
N LEU A 161 15.30 -16.61 -22.46
CA LEU A 161 15.09 -15.20 -22.77
C LEU A 161 16.36 -14.55 -23.33
N LYS A 162 16.19 -13.77 -24.38
CA LYS A 162 17.25 -12.86 -24.86
C LYS A 162 17.18 -11.58 -24.01
N GLU A 163 18.13 -11.45 -23.10
CA GLU A 163 18.13 -10.35 -22.15
C GLU A 163 18.91 -9.14 -22.67
N SER A 164 18.28 -7.98 -22.60
CA SER A 164 18.93 -6.69 -22.67
C SER A 164 19.74 -6.40 -21.39
N ASP A 165 20.65 -5.42 -21.44
CA ASP A 165 21.41 -5.02 -20.25
C ASP A 165 20.51 -4.55 -19.09
N VAL A 166 19.34 -4.02 -19.37
CA VAL A 166 18.34 -3.65 -18.36
C VAL A 166 17.75 -4.91 -17.72
N GLU A 167 17.36 -5.90 -18.52
CA GLU A 167 16.76 -7.15 -18.04
C GLU A 167 17.73 -7.94 -17.17
N LYS A 168 19.00 -7.98 -17.49
CA LYS A 168 20.05 -8.55 -16.62
C LYS A 168 20.09 -7.89 -15.23
N GLN A 169 19.76 -6.59 -15.13
CA GLN A 169 19.69 -5.93 -13.83
C GLN A 169 18.38 -6.26 -13.09
N LEU A 170 17.30 -6.58 -13.83
CA LEU A 170 16.01 -6.89 -13.22
C LEU A 170 16.08 -8.17 -12.35
N HIS A 171 16.74 -9.22 -12.81
CA HIS A 171 16.86 -10.46 -12.03
C HIS A 171 18.12 -10.54 -11.16
N ASN A 172 19.00 -9.52 -11.18
CA ASN A 172 20.19 -9.50 -10.32
C ASN A 172 19.80 -9.40 -8.85
N ASN A 173 20.10 -10.44 -8.07
CA ASN A 173 19.79 -10.53 -6.64
C ASN A 173 20.54 -9.54 -5.77
N LEU A 174 21.73 -9.09 -6.20
CA LEU A 174 22.48 -8.03 -5.52
C LEU A 174 21.83 -6.67 -5.64
N LYS A 175 20.78 -6.54 -6.47
CA LYS A 175 20.03 -5.30 -6.73
C LYS A 175 18.55 -5.45 -6.42
N PRO A 176 18.16 -5.69 -5.16
CA PRO A 176 16.72 -5.84 -4.80
C PRO A 176 15.90 -4.59 -5.09
N LEU A 177 16.51 -3.40 -5.04
CA LEU A 177 15.94 -2.13 -5.43
C LEU A 177 16.56 -1.64 -6.73
N LEU A 178 15.74 -1.16 -7.67
CA LEU A 178 16.21 -0.44 -8.87
C LEU A 178 15.42 0.87 -9.02
N PHE A 179 16.12 1.92 -9.43
CA PHE A 179 15.50 3.16 -9.90
C PHE A 179 15.77 3.32 -11.40
N ILE A 180 14.73 3.28 -12.21
CA ILE A 180 14.81 3.46 -13.66
C ILE A 180 14.51 4.93 -13.98
N ASP A 181 15.56 5.62 -14.39
CA ASP A 181 15.48 7.04 -14.72
C ASP A 181 15.00 7.27 -16.15
N THR A 182 13.88 7.94 -16.29
CA THR A 182 13.27 8.29 -17.57
C THR A 182 13.62 9.71 -18.04
N SER A 183 14.46 10.45 -17.30
CA SER A 183 14.73 11.88 -17.58
C SER A 183 15.32 12.17 -18.96
N ASN A 184 16.01 11.18 -19.55
CA ASN A 184 16.65 11.31 -20.85
C ASN A 184 15.83 10.75 -22.03
N LEU A 185 14.63 10.25 -21.76
CA LEU A 185 13.76 9.75 -22.82
C LEU A 185 13.10 10.88 -23.59
N LYS A 186 12.98 10.71 -24.90
CA LYS A 186 12.10 11.54 -25.72
C LYS A 186 10.64 11.24 -25.37
N ASN A 187 9.80 12.24 -25.34
CA ASN A 187 8.35 12.12 -25.06
C ASN A 187 8.02 11.53 -23.66
N ASN A 188 8.87 11.76 -22.67
CA ASN A 188 8.67 11.31 -21.29
C ASN A 188 7.77 12.24 -20.46
N GLU A 189 7.17 13.27 -21.07
CA GLU A 189 6.37 14.26 -20.35
C GLU A 189 5.02 13.67 -19.88
N GLU A 190 4.59 14.09 -18.69
CA GLU A 190 3.26 13.80 -18.19
C GLU A 190 2.19 14.50 -19.03
N LYS A 191 1.00 13.87 -19.15
CA LYS A 191 -0.12 14.41 -19.94
C LYS A 191 -1.43 14.27 -19.17
N HIS A 192 -2.31 15.26 -19.33
CA HIS A 192 -3.71 15.12 -18.94
C HIS A 192 -4.51 14.48 -20.08
N LEU A 193 -5.37 13.52 -19.73
CA LEU A 193 -6.39 13.06 -20.67
C LEU A 193 -7.53 14.09 -20.74
N LYS A 194 -8.22 14.11 -21.89
CA LYS A 194 -9.40 14.95 -22.06
C LYS A 194 -10.45 14.60 -21.00
N ASP A 195 -11.00 15.59 -20.37
CA ASP A 195 -12.05 15.48 -19.35
C ASP A 195 -11.62 14.75 -18.04
N SER A 196 -10.31 14.53 -17.82
CA SER A 196 -9.78 13.96 -16.57
C SER A 196 -8.94 14.97 -15.77
N LYS A 197 -9.05 14.88 -14.44
CA LYS A 197 -8.16 15.58 -13.50
C LYS A 197 -6.90 14.79 -13.16
N SER A 198 -6.82 13.55 -13.61
CA SER A 198 -5.68 12.68 -13.45
C SER A 198 -4.62 12.91 -14.54
N ILE A 199 -3.48 12.31 -14.40
CA ILE A 199 -2.37 12.42 -15.36
C ILE A 199 -1.83 11.05 -15.72
N ILE A 200 -1.24 10.95 -16.91
CA ILE A 200 -0.57 9.77 -17.41
C ILE A 200 0.86 10.11 -17.86
N ASN A 201 1.71 9.09 -17.89
CA ASN A 201 2.99 9.10 -18.55
C ASN A 201 3.12 7.80 -19.37
N GLN A 202 2.97 7.94 -20.69
CA GLN A 202 2.95 6.79 -21.60
C GLN A 202 4.27 6.01 -21.55
N SER A 203 5.41 6.71 -21.53
CA SER A 203 6.72 6.06 -21.47
C SER A 203 6.90 5.23 -20.19
N GLU A 204 6.48 5.75 -19.03
CA GLU A 204 6.53 5.00 -17.78
C GLU A 204 5.57 3.80 -17.79
N ALA A 205 4.38 3.94 -18.38
CA ALA A 205 3.43 2.83 -18.53
C ALA A 205 3.99 1.71 -19.40
N ASP A 206 4.63 2.04 -20.51
CA ASP A 206 5.23 1.06 -21.42
C ASP A 206 6.42 0.35 -20.76
N ILE A 207 7.29 1.08 -20.07
CA ILE A 207 8.42 0.49 -19.32
C ILE A 207 7.90 -0.42 -18.20
N ALA A 208 6.91 0.02 -17.41
CA ALA A 208 6.33 -0.80 -16.34
C ALA A 208 5.71 -2.10 -16.87
N THR A 209 5.01 -2.00 -18.01
CA THR A 209 4.41 -3.17 -18.67
C THR A 209 5.48 -4.13 -19.23
N SER A 210 6.55 -3.61 -19.84
CA SER A 210 7.64 -4.43 -20.37
C SER A 210 8.38 -5.17 -19.25
N ILE A 211 8.66 -4.49 -18.13
CA ILE A 211 9.28 -5.11 -16.95
C ILE A 211 8.39 -6.21 -16.37
N ALA A 212 7.10 -5.96 -16.24
CA ALA A 212 6.17 -6.96 -15.73
C ALA A 212 6.07 -8.17 -16.68
N LYS A 213 6.06 -7.96 -18.01
CA LYS A 213 6.10 -9.04 -19.01
C LYS A 213 7.39 -9.85 -18.92
N PHE A 214 8.54 -9.20 -18.70
CA PHE A 214 9.79 -9.91 -18.46
C PHE A 214 9.66 -10.88 -17.28
N TYR A 215 9.18 -10.43 -16.12
CA TYR A 215 9.00 -11.31 -14.97
C TYR A 215 7.96 -12.42 -15.19
N LEU A 216 6.90 -12.16 -15.93
CA LEU A 216 5.97 -13.23 -16.33
C LEU A 216 6.65 -14.27 -17.22
N GLY A 217 7.56 -13.83 -18.12
CA GLY A 217 8.37 -14.71 -18.97
C GLY A 217 9.38 -15.54 -18.21
N THR A 218 9.75 -15.17 -16.97
CA THR A 218 10.61 -15.98 -16.07
C THR A 218 9.82 -16.94 -15.19
N GLY A 219 8.57 -17.25 -15.50
CA GLY A 219 7.73 -18.20 -14.78
C GLY A 219 7.11 -17.64 -13.47
N ILE A 220 7.36 -16.38 -13.11
CA ILE A 220 6.77 -15.78 -11.90
C ILE A 220 5.25 -15.65 -12.04
N ASN A 221 4.53 -16.10 -11.02
CA ASN A 221 3.08 -16.07 -11.01
C ASN A 221 2.54 -14.62 -11.11
N PRO A 222 1.54 -14.33 -11.96
CA PRO A 222 0.94 -12.99 -12.07
C PRO A 222 0.45 -12.39 -10.75
N LYS A 223 0.02 -13.23 -9.79
CA LYS A 223 -0.42 -12.79 -8.46
C LYS A 223 0.72 -12.26 -7.58
N ASP A 224 1.97 -12.59 -7.90
CA ASP A 224 3.16 -12.21 -7.13
C ASP A 224 3.82 -10.92 -7.64
N ILE A 225 3.29 -10.36 -8.74
CA ILE A 225 3.72 -9.09 -9.31
C ILE A 225 2.62 -8.04 -9.10
N GLY A 226 3.02 -6.83 -8.74
CA GLY A 226 2.10 -5.69 -8.63
C GLY A 226 2.69 -4.41 -9.21
N ILE A 227 1.84 -3.59 -9.82
CA ILE A 227 2.21 -2.24 -10.28
C ILE A 227 1.43 -1.21 -9.46
N ILE A 228 2.14 -0.21 -8.96
CA ILE A 228 1.57 0.89 -8.17
C ILE A 228 1.77 2.20 -8.92
N SER A 229 0.71 2.99 -9.03
CA SER A 229 0.81 4.37 -9.49
C SER A 229 -0.07 5.30 -8.66
N PRO A 230 0.34 6.54 -8.38
CA PRO A 230 -0.46 7.49 -7.61
C PRO A 230 -1.64 8.09 -8.40
N TYR A 231 -1.78 7.81 -9.69
CA TYR A 231 -2.75 8.43 -10.59
C TYR A 231 -3.67 7.38 -11.22
N ALA A 232 -4.98 7.59 -11.09
CA ALA A 232 -6.00 6.64 -11.54
C ALA A 232 -5.92 6.34 -13.04
N ASP A 233 -5.71 7.37 -13.88
CA ASP A 233 -5.62 7.19 -15.33
C ASP A 233 -4.37 6.38 -15.72
N GLN A 234 -3.27 6.52 -14.99
CA GLN A 234 -2.07 5.71 -15.18
C GLN A 234 -2.32 4.25 -14.81
N VAL A 235 -3.06 4.03 -13.72
CA VAL A 235 -3.48 2.68 -13.31
C VAL A 235 -4.29 2.02 -14.42
N ASN A 236 -5.30 2.70 -14.94
CA ASN A 236 -6.15 2.18 -16.03
C ASN A 236 -5.32 1.91 -17.29
N LEU A 237 -4.47 2.87 -17.69
CA LEU A 237 -3.60 2.74 -18.87
C LEU A 237 -2.69 1.51 -18.82
N ILE A 238 -2.18 1.15 -17.65
CA ILE A 238 -1.33 -0.03 -17.45
C ILE A 238 -2.18 -1.29 -17.34
N GLN A 239 -3.29 -1.24 -16.61
CA GLN A 239 -4.18 -2.38 -16.39
C GLN A 239 -4.71 -2.97 -17.71
N ASP A 240 -5.00 -2.10 -18.70
CA ASP A 240 -5.47 -2.52 -20.02
C ASP A 240 -4.40 -3.30 -20.83
N LYS A 241 -3.11 -3.24 -20.42
CA LYS A 241 -1.99 -3.82 -21.16
C LYS A 241 -1.49 -5.15 -20.60
N ILE A 242 -1.85 -5.49 -19.35
CA ILE A 242 -1.26 -6.64 -18.67
C ILE A 242 -2.19 -7.24 -17.61
N PRO A 243 -2.29 -8.59 -17.52
CA PRO A 243 -3.21 -9.28 -16.60
C PRO A 243 -2.59 -9.50 -15.20
N ILE A 244 -2.03 -8.43 -14.58
CA ILE A 244 -1.55 -8.44 -13.19
C ILE A 244 -2.27 -7.38 -12.39
N GLU A 245 -2.07 -7.36 -11.08
CA GLU A 245 -2.69 -6.37 -10.22
C GLU A 245 -2.03 -4.99 -10.37
N VAL A 246 -2.80 -4.01 -10.86
CA VAL A 246 -2.39 -2.60 -10.98
C VAL A 246 -3.33 -1.76 -10.13
N LYS A 247 -2.82 -1.00 -9.16
CA LYS A 247 -3.64 -0.21 -8.24
C LYS A 247 -2.99 1.14 -7.91
N SER A 248 -3.81 2.05 -7.38
CA SER A 248 -3.31 3.23 -6.72
C SER A 248 -2.57 2.86 -5.44
N VAL A 249 -1.77 3.78 -4.89
CA VAL A 249 -1.07 3.58 -3.60
C VAL A 249 -2.08 3.24 -2.50
N ASP A 250 -3.19 3.98 -2.44
CA ASP A 250 -4.26 3.77 -1.46
C ASP A 250 -4.92 2.38 -1.64
N GLY A 251 -5.11 1.93 -2.88
CA GLY A 251 -5.67 0.61 -3.20
C GLY A 251 -4.71 -0.55 -2.94
N PHE A 252 -3.41 -0.27 -2.77
CA PHE A 252 -2.38 -1.26 -2.44
C PHE A 252 -2.09 -1.35 -0.93
N GLN A 253 -2.66 -0.47 -0.13
CA GLN A 253 -2.47 -0.49 1.32
C GLN A 253 -2.98 -1.82 1.93
N GLY A 254 -2.25 -2.38 2.89
CA GLY A 254 -2.53 -3.71 3.44
C GLY A 254 -2.13 -4.89 2.55
N ARG A 255 -1.73 -4.65 1.30
CA ARG A 255 -1.29 -5.70 0.37
C ARG A 255 0.23 -5.77 0.28
N GLU A 256 0.73 -6.88 -0.26
CA GLU A 256 2.16 -7.11 -0.51
C GLU A 256 2.34 -8.04 -1.70
N LYS A 257 3.48 -7.94 -2.38
CA LYS A 257 3.85 -8.79 -3.52
C LYS A 257 5.33 -9.12 -3.46
N GLU A 258 5.72 -10.17 -4.15
CA GLU A 258 7.13 -10.52 -4.28
C GLU A 258 7.87 -9.42 -5.06
N ILE A 259 7.25 -8.91 -6.13
CA ILE A 259 7.77 -7.85 -6.98
C ILE A 259 6.79 -6.69 -7.02
N ILE A 260 7.28 -5.48 -6.76
CA ILE A 260 6.53 -4.24 -6.94
C ILE A 260 7.24 -3.34 -7.95
N ILE A 261 6.47 -2.83 -8.89
CA ILE A 261 6.88 -1.82 -9.86
C ILE A 261 6.09 -0.55 -9.56
N ILE A 262 6.78 0.58 -9.38
CA ILE A 262 6.16 1.89 -9.12
C ILE A 262 6.37 2.78 -10.33
N SER A 263 5.27 3.28 -10.93
CA SER A 263 5.32 4.38 -11.90
C SER A 263 4.97 5.68 -11.20
N THR A 264 5.90 6.64 -11.18
CA THR A 264 5.73 7.92 -10.50
C THR A 264 4.95 8.94 -11.32
N VAL A 265 4.90 8.76 -12.62
CA VAL A 265 4.19 9.54 -13.63
C VAL A 265 4.74 10.96 -13.84
N ARG A 266 5.15 11.62 -12.77
CA ARG A 266 5.53 13.04 -12.77
C ARG A 266 6.79 13.29 -13.58
N SER A 267 6.63 14.07 -14.66
CA SER A 267 7.70 14.46 -15.56
C SER A 267 7.39 15.83 -16.18
N ASN A 268 7.93 16.89 -15.57
CA ASN A 268 7.68 18.27 -15.98
C ASN A 268 8.86 19.20 -15.65
N LYS A 269 8.97 20.32 -16.37
CA LYS A 269 10.05 21.31 -16.22
C LYS A 269 10.02 22.05 -14.88
N ASN A 270 8.83 22.20 -14.29
CA ASN A 270 8.62 22.95 -13.04
C ASN A 270 9.03 22.16 -11.78
N LYS A 271 9.43 20.89 -11.93
CA LYS A 271 9.73 19.98 -10.82
C LYS A 271 8.56 19.85 -9.84
N ASP A 272 7.33 20.02 -10.33
CA ASP A 272 6.14 19.82 -9.51
C ASP A 272 5.84 18.32 -9.41
N ILE A 273 5.83 17.82 -8.19
CA ILE A 273 5.61 16.39 -7.91
C ILE A 273 4.15 16.05 -7.57
N GLY A 274 3.23 17.04 -7.55
CA GLY A 274 1.80 16.80 -7.36
C GLY A 274 1.46 15.94 -6.15
N PHE A 275 0.71 14.87 -6.34
CA PHE A 275 0.31 13.93 -5.27
C PHE A 275 1.47 13.22 -4.58
N LEU A 276 2.64 13.16 -5.19
CA LEU A 276 3.84 12.61 -4.58
C LEU A 276 4.39 13.46 -3.41
N LYS A 277 3.84 14.66 -3.16
CA LYS A 277 4.18 15.51 -2.00
C LYS A 277 3.82 14.84 -0.68
N ASP A 278 2.79 14.01 -0.63
CA ASP A 278 2.48 13.20 0.54
C ASP A 278 3.43 12.00 0.63
N LEU A 279 4.47 12.15 1.41
CA LEU A 279 5.54 11.15 1.58
C LEU A 279 5.06 9.86 2.24
N ARG A 280 3.91 9.87 2.90
CA ARG A 280 3.28 8.66 3.44
C ARG A 280 2.89 7.71 2.30
N ARG A 281 2.48 8.24 1.13
CA ARG A 281 2.26 7.44 -0.10
C ARG A 281 3.54 6.77 -0.57
N LEU A 282 4.66 7.49 -0.58
CA LEU A 282 5.94 6.89 -0.92
C LEU A 282 6.27 5.74 0.06
N ASN A 283 6.16 5.98 1.36
CA ASN A 283 6.44 4.96 2.38
C ASN A 283 5.58 3.71 2.17
N VAL A 284 4.26 3.87 1.95
CA VAL A 284 3.38 2.75 1.63
C VAL A 284 3.87 2.02 0.39
N ALA A 285 4.09 2.71 -0.73
CA ALA A 285 4.43 2.08 -2.00
C ALA A 285 5.73 1.27 -1.94
N ILE A 286 6.81 1.83 -1.35
CA ILE A 286 8.12 1.17 -1.29
C ILE A 286 8.20 0.04 -0.27
N THR A 287 7.24 -0.04 0.66
CA THR A 287 7.16 -1.11 1.66
C THR A 287 6.21 -2.24 1.27
N ARG A 288 5.74 -2.29 0.01
CA ARG A 288 4.87 -3.38 -0.48
C ARG A 288 5.62 -4.56 -1.08
N ALA A 289 6.88 -4.35 -1.48
CA ALA A 289 7.72 -5.38 -2.09
C ALA A 289 8.33 -6.30 -1.03
N LYS A 290 8.39 -7.62 -1.32
CA LYS A 290 9.12 -8.58 -0.50
C LYS A 290 10.56 -8.77 -1.01
N ARG A 291 10.74 -9.05 -2.30
CA ARG A 291 12.03 -9.42 -2.92
C ARG A 291 12.58 -8.37 -3.87
N LYS A 292 11.72 -7.73 -4.67
CA LYS A 292 12.17 -6.77 -5.68
C LYS A 292 11.27 -5.55 -5.73
N LEU A 293 11.91 -4.38 -5.73
CA LEU A 293 11.27 -3.09 -5.90
C LEU A 293 11.88 -2.35 -7.08
N ILE A 294 11.06 -1.91 -8.01
CA ILE A 294 11.47 -1.11 -9.15
C ILE A 294 10.70 0.21 -9.11
N VAL A 295 11.42 1.32 -9.10
CA VAL A 295 10.84 2.66 -9.16
C VAL A 295 11.17 3.27 -10.53
N ILE A 296 10.15 3.63 -11.30
CA ILE A 296 10.28 4.26 -12.61
C ILE A 296 9.91 5.75 -12.45
N GLY A 297 10.75 6.64 -12.95
CA GLY A 297 10.42 8.06 -12.88
C GLY A 297 11.50 8.99 -13.40
N ASN A 298 11.10 10.24 -13.64
CA ASN A 298 12.00 11.30 -14.06
C ASN A 298 12.75 11.88 -12.85
N LYS A 299 14.05 11.53 -12.71
CA LYS A 299 14.88 12.01 -11.59
C LYS A 299 14.97 13.54 -11.51
N ASN A 300 14.89 14.25 -12.65
CA ASN A 300 15.01 15.71 -12.67
C ASN A 300 13.77 16.38 -12.06
N THR A 301 12.58 15.83 -12.32
CA THR A 301 11.33 16.28 -11.70
C THR A 301 11.28 15.87 -10.23
N LEU A 302 11.59 14.61 -9.90
CA LEU A 302 11.49 14.08 -8.54
C LEU A 302 12.47 14.72 -7.56
N LYS A 303 13.64 15.20 -8.02
CA LYS A 303 14.56 15.98 -7.20
C LYS A 303 14.00 17.31 -6.68
N GLY A 304 12.82 17.73 -7.14
CA GLY A 304 12.07 18.85 -6.55
C GLY A 304 11.64 18.62 -5.09
N ASN A 305 11.71 17.38 -4.60
CA ASN A 305 11.45 17.03 -3.20
C ASN A 305 12.67 16.38 -2.55
N SER A 306 12.93 16.72 -1.28
CA SER A 306 14.13 16.27 -0.56
C SER A 306 14.17 14.74 -0.37
N THR A 307 13.04 14.11 -0.03
CA THR A 307 12.98 12.65 0.21
C THR A 307 13.18 11.86 -1.08
N TYR A 308 12.57 12.28 -2.19
CA TYR A 308 12.85 11.67 -3.50
C TYR A 308 14.30 11.89 -3.93
N SER A 309 14.86 13.08 -3.66
CA SER A 309 16.27 13.34 -3.91
C SER A 309 17.19 12.40 -3.10
N LYS A 310 16.84 12.12 -1.83
CA LYS A 310 17.58 11.14 -1.00
C LYS A 310 17.44 9.71 -1.56
N LEU A 311 16.24 9.30 -2.00
CA LEU A 311 16.02 7.99 -2.64
C LEU A 311 16.89 7.84 -3.89
N ILE A 312 16.91 8.83 -4.77
CA ILE A 312 17.73 8.82 -6.00
C ILE A 312 19.22 8.76 -5.65
N LYS A 313 19.66 9.54 -4.65
CA LYS A 313 21.06 9.49 -4.18
C LYS A 313 21.41 8.14 -3.57
N PHE A 314 20.49 7.55 -2.80
CA PHE A 314 20.66 6.20 -2.24
C PHE A 314 20.83 5.17 -3.36
N CYS A 315 19.99 5.21 -4.39
CA CYS A 315 20.13 4.32 -5.54
C CYS A 315 21.44 4.55 -6.30
N ALA A 316 21.82 5.79 -6.56
CA ALA A 316 23.08 6.11 -7.26
C ALA A 316 24.32 5.64 -6.48
N LYS A 317 24.35 5.82 -5.15
CA LYS A 317 25.46 5.40 -4.30
C LYS A 317 25.66 3.88 -4.27
N ASN A 318 24.58 3.11 -4.46
CA ASN A 318 24.59 1.64 -4.39
C ASN A 318 24.57 0.98 -5.78
N ASP A 319 24.83 1.71 -6.87
CA ASP A 319 24.77 1.20 -8.26
C ASP A 319 23.41 0.60 -8.65
N LEU A 320 22.32 1.25 -8.21
CA LEU A 320 20.93 0.84 -8.42
C LEU A 320 20.16 1.78 -9.36
N LEU A 321 20.85 2.79 -9.90
CA LEU A 321 20.28 3.79 -10.80
C LEU A 321 20.55 3.41 -12.25
N ILE A 322 19.50 3.09 -12.99
CA ILE A 322 19.58 2.74 -14.41
C ILE A 322 19.09 3.94 -15.23
N ASN A 323 19.94 4.48 -16.08
CA ASN A 323 19.53 5.47 -17.08
C ASN A 323 18.91 4.73 -18.27
N PHE A 324 17.58 4.75 -18.36
CA PHE A 324 16.89 4.10 -19.47
C PHE A 324 17.13 4.86 -20.78
N ARG A 325 17.51 4.13 -21.82
CA ARG A 325 17.70 4.66 -23.19
C ARG A 325 16.83 3.80 -24.12
N HIS A 326 16.17 4.43 -25.09
CA HIS A 326 15.62 3.65 -26.20
C HIS A 326 16.80 3.02 -26.95
N THR A 327 16.81 1.70 -27.01
CA THR A 327 17.64 0.94 -27.95
C THR A 327 17.09 1.09 -29.36
#